data_0ba328b77fd6f72cb32ae0cac5361d37
#
_entry.id   0ba328b77fd6f72cb32ae0cac5361d37
#
_cell.length_a   1.000
_cell.length_b   1.000
_cell.length_c   1.000
_cell.angle_alpha   90.00
_cell.angle_beta   90.00
_cell.angle_gamma   90.00
#
_symmetry.space_group_name_H-M   'P 1'
#
loop_
_entity.id
_entity.type
_entity.pdbx_description
1 polymer ?
#
loop_
_entity_poly.entity_id
_entity_poly.type
_entity_poly.pdbx_seq_one_letter_code
_entity_poly.pdbx_strand_id
1 'polypeptide(L)'
;ACFQFTTRWAERFNADNPDAKGVLYRSYAGVMGTFRSDVFMWWQNLIVSLSDGENDGLVSPGSAAWTGFQGPWRGVGRRGVSHMDLIDFRRRPLRSRGQTWDIVDAYVQMVAELKQAEDSGVIP
;
A
#
# COMPACT_ATOMS: atom_id res chain seq x y z
N ALA A 1 11.02 3.26 23.09
CA ALA A 1 9.65 3.13 22.60
C ALA A 1 9.56 2.80 21.10
N CYS A 2 10.62 2.98 20.28
CA CYS A 2 10.56 2.81 18.81
C CYS A 2 11.02 1.43 18.32
N PHE A 3 11.46 0.52 19.19
CA PHE A 3 11.92 -0.80 18.75
C PHE A 3 10.83 -1.66 18.08
N GLN A 4 9.56 -1.36 18.35
CA GLN A 4 8.39 -2.01 17.73
C GLN A 4 8.31 -1.78 16.22
N PHE A 5 8.97 -0.75 15.72
CA PHE A 5 9.03 -0.43 14.29
C PHE A 5 10.28 -1.01 13.60
N THR A 6 11.04 -1.84 14.28
CA THR A 6 12.18 -2.51 13.65
C THR A 6 11.73 -3.77 12.92
N THR A 7 12.37 -4.08 11.79
CA THR A 7 12.12 -5.29 10.99
C THR A 7 12.15 -6.56 11.84
N ARG A 8 13.17 -6.69 12.68
CA ARG A 8 13.32 -7.85 13.57
C ARG A 8 12.15 -8.02 14.55
N TRP A 9 11.60 -6.92 15.05
CA TRP A 9 10.45 -6.99 15.95
C TRP A 9 9.18 -7.36 15.18
N ALA A 10 8.98 -6.75 14.00
CA ALA A 10 7.83 -7.04 13.13
C ALA A 10 7.82 -8.52 12.71
N GLU A 11 8.96 -9.07 12.28
CA GLU A 11 9.10 -10.49 11.94
C GLU A 11 8.69 -11.41 13.10
N ARG A 12 9.18 -11.11 14.32
CA ARG A 12 8.82 -11.88 15.50
C ARG A 12 7.35 -11.76 15.85
N PHE A 13 6.81 -10.54 15.82
CA PHE A 13 5.39 -10.29 16.07
C PHE A 13 4.51 -11.05 15.08
N ASN A 14 4.86 -11.03 13.80
CA ASN A 14 4.11 -11.73 12.76
C ASN A 14 4.17 -13.27 12.94
N ALA A 15 5.31 -13.80 13.35
CA ALA A 15 5.44 -15.23 13.65
C ALA A 15 4.59 -15.66 14.85
N ASP A 16 4.50 -14.81 15.87
CA ASP A 16 3.71 -15.06 17.08
C ASP A 16 2.20 -14.82 16.89
N ASN A 17 1.82 -14.10 15.82
CA ASN A 17 0.43 -13.71 15.51
C ASN A 17 0.03 -14.14 14.09
N PRO A 18 -0.13 -15.43 13.81
CA PRO A 18 -0.53 -15.90 12.49
C PRO A 18 -1.97 -15.49 12.17
N ASP A 19 -2.28 -15.47 10.89
CA ASP A 19 -3.63 -15.19 10.39
C ASP A 19 -4.68 -16.11 11.02
N ALA A 20 -5.82 -15.54 11.39
CA ALA A 20 -6.94 -16.30 11.91
C ALA A 20 -7.56 -17.19 10.83
N LYS A 21 -7.93 -18.42 11.19
CA LYS A 21 -8.60 -19.35 10.29
C LYS A 21 -9.99 -18.81 9.90
N GLY A 22 -10.35 -18.98 8.63
CA GLY A 22 -11.65 -18.53 8.14
C GLY A 22 -11.76 -17.02 7.89
N VAL A 23 -10.62 -16.30 7.85
CA VAL A 23 -10.56 -14.88 7.51
C VAL A 23 -9.78 -14.69 6.22
N LEU A 24 -10.36 -13.96 5.27
CA LEU A 24 -9.64 -13.56 4.06
C LEU A 24 -8.81 -12.29 4.34
N TYR A 25 -7.52 -12.42 4.26
CA TYR A 25 -6.59 -11.30 4.38
C TYR A 25 -6.18 -10.78 3.00
N ARG A 26 -6.14 -9.47 2.86
CA ARG A 26 -5.57 -8.81 1.68
C ARG A 26 -4.73 -7.62 2.12
N SER A 27 -3.59 -7.42 1.48
CA SER A 27 -2.74 -6.27 1.72
C SER A 27 -2.40 -5.56 0.43
N TYR A 28 -2.19 -4.26 0.54
CA TYR A 28 -1.89 -3.35 -0.57
C TYR A 28 -0.76 -2.41 -0.16
N ALA A 29 -0.06 -1.86 -1.15
CA ALA A 29 0.96 -0.84 -0.94
C ALA A 29 0.83 0.26 -1.99
N GLY A 30 1.40 1.42 -1.72
CA GLY A 30 1.66 2.44 -2.72
C GLY A 30 3.12 2.41 -3.17
N VAL A 31 3.40 2.96 -4.35
CA VAL A 31 4.76 3.21 -4.81
C VAL A 31 4.85 4.57 -5.47
N MET A 32 5.70 5.44 -4.94
CA MET A 32 6.08 6.70 -5.58
C MET A 32 6.99 6.43 -6.78
N GLY A 33 6.74 7.09 -7.88
CA GLY A 33 7.56 6.95 -9.08
C GLY A 33 8.91 7.67 -8.97
N THR A 34 9.00 8.71 -8.14
CA THR A 34 10.23 9.45 -7.83
C THR A 34 10.09 10.11 -6.46
N PHE A 35 11.20 10.43 -5.80
CA PHE A 35 11.19 11.18 -4.53
C PHE A 35 10.53 12.56 -4.64
N ARG A 36 10.46 13.15 -5.85
CA ARG A 36 9.78 14.44 -6.11
C ARG A 36 8.27 14.33 -6.31
N SER A 37 7.72 13.12 -6.28
CA SER A 37 6.30 12.87 -6.55
C SER A 37 5.39 13.47 -5.48
N ASP A 38 5.88 13.59 -4.26
CA ASP A 38 5.13 14.16 -3.15
C ASP A 38 6.01 15.08 -2.30
N VAL A 39 5.57 16.34 -2.13
CA VAL A 39 6.31 17.37 -1.40
C VAL A 39 6.41 17.08 0.10
N PHE A 40 5.48 16.29 0.66
CA PHE A 40 5.51 15.92 2.07
C PHE A 40 6.34 14.65 2.32
N MET A 41 6.49 13.80 1.29
CA MET A 41 7.12 12.48 1.41
C MET A 41 8.48 12.39 0.70
N TRP A 42 9.01 13.49 0.14
CA TRP A 42 10.18 13.45 -0.74
C TRP A 42 11.45 12.94 -0.05
N TRP A 43 11.74 13.43 1.14
CA TRP A 43 12.97 13.08 1.85
C TRP A 43 12.87 11.71 2.53
N GLN A 44 11.69 11.36 3.05
CA GLN A 44 11.43 10.02 3.59
C GLN A 44 11.55 8.98 2.48
N ASN A 45 10.93 9.23 1.32
CA ASN A 45 11.06 8.36 0.16
C ASN A 45 12.52 8.13 -0.23
N LEU A 46 13.34 9.18 -0.22
CA LEU A 46 14.76 9.07 -0.52
C LEU A 46 15.49 8.18 0.50
N ILE A 47 15.24 8.37 1.79
CA ILE A 47 15.86 7.57 2.86
C ILE A 47 15.45 6.09 2.73
N VAL A 48 14.15 5.81 2.60
CA VAL A 48 13.65 4.43 2.47
C VAL A 48 14.16 3.79 1.19
N SER A 49 14.33 4.56 0.10
CA SER A 49 14.88 4.04 -1.16
C SER A 49 16.32 3.55 -1.03
N LEU A 50 17.10 4.08 -0.08
CA LEU A 50 18.48 3.64 0.16
C LEU A 50 18.55 2.28 0.88
N SER A 51 17.51 1.90 1.65
CA SER A 51 17.46 0.63 2.39
C SER A 51 16.60 -0.43 1.68
N ASP A 52 15.40 -0.04 1.24
CA ASP A 52 14.35 -0.97 0.82
C ASP A 52 13.91 -0.80 -0.64
N GLY A 53 14.47 0.19 -1.36
CA GLY A 53 14.15 0.45 -2.76
C GLY A 53 12.82 1.18 -2.95
N GLU A 54 11.97 0.69 -3.85
CA GLU A 54 10.66 1.30 -4.13
C GLU A 54 9.80 1.41 -2.86
N ASN A 55 9.17 2.57 -2.67
CA ASN A 55 8.32 2.84 -1.50
C ASN A 55 7.32 3.97 -1.78
N ASP A 56 6.35 4.14 -0.90
CA ASP A 56 5.32 5.17 -0.97
C ASP A 56 5.70 6.48 -0.24
N GLY A 57 6.90 6.54 0.28
CA GLY A 57 7.42 7.63 1.11
C GLY A 57 7.62 7.23 2.57
N LEU A 58 7.01 6.14 3.05
CA LEU A 58 7.18 5.62 4.41
C LEU A 58 7.40 4.11 4.43
N VAL A 59 6.74 3.37 3.55
CA VAL A 59 6.68 1.91 3.58
C VAL A 59 7.03 1.36 2.20
N SER A 60 7.90 0.35 2.16
CA SER A 60 8.17 -0.41 0.94
C SER A 60 7.09 -1.48 0.70
N PRO A 61 6.84 -1.88 -0.56
CA PRO A 61 5.92 -3.00 -0.85
C PRO A 61 6.27 -4.27 -0.10
N GLY A 62 7.57 -4.56 0.07
CA GLY A 62 8.03 -5.72 0.84
C GLY A 62 7.63 -5.65 2.32
N SER A 63 7.70 -4.46 2.92
CA SER A 63 7.28 -4.24 4.31
C SER A 63 5.76 -4.23 4.49
N ALA A 64 5.02 -3.77 3.47
CA ALA A 64 3.55 -3.76 3.48
C ALA A 64 2.93 -5.12 3.11
N ALA A 65 3.69 -6.00 2.48
CA ALA A 65 3.19 -7.28 2.03
C ALA A 65 2.83 -8.19 3.22
N TRP A 66 1.57 -8.57 3.27
CA TRP A 66 1.03 -9.56 4.18
C TRP A 66 0.30 -10.63 3.36
N THR A 67 -0.34 -11.58 4.02
CA THR A 67 -1.13 -12.61 3.35
C THR A 67 -2.06 -12.01 2.29
N GLY A 68 -2.11 -12.61 1.12
CA GLY A 68 -2.95 -12.14 0.02
C GLY A 68 -2.54 -10.77 -0.54
N PHE A 69 -1.24 -10.49 -0.61
CA PHE A 69 -0.74 -9.24 -1.20
C PHE A 69 -1.15 -9.08 -2.66
N GLN A 70 -1.89 -8.01 -2.96
CA GLN A 70 -2.46 -7.73 -4.29
C GLN A 70 -1.53 -6.87 -5.17
N GLY A 71 -0.31 -6.64 -4.70
CA GLY A 71 0.67 -5.80 -5.38
C GLY A 71 0.57 -4.32 -5.03
N PRO A 72 1.56 -3.54 -5.45
CA PRO A 72 1.56 -2.11 -5.19
C PRO A 72 0.71 -1.35 -6.20
N TRP A 73 -0.04 -0.37 -5.72
CA TRP A 73 -0.66 0.64 -6.54
C TRP A 73 0.37 1.65 -7.03
N ARG A 74 0.44 1.81 -8.34
CA ARG A 74 1.37 2.73 -9.02
C ARG A 74 0.67 3.95 -9.61
N GLY A 75 -0.67 4.00 -9.55
CA GLY A 75 -1.46 5.07 -10.13
C GLY A 75 -1.22 5.24 -11.63
N VAL A 76 -1.20 6.49 -12.08
CA VAL A 76 -0.96 6.84 -13.50
C VAL A 76 0.24 7.77 -13.67
N GLY A 77 0.98 7.57 -14.76
CA GLY A 77 2.16 8.37 -15.11
C GLY A 77 3.38 8.09 -14.22
N ARG A 78 4.32 9.05 -14.22
CA ARG A 78 5.60 8.90 -13.51
C ARG A 78 5.55 9.25 -12.02
N ARG A 79 4.42 9.80 -11.55
CA ARG A 79 4.31 10.26 -10.17
C ARG A 79 4.22 9.09 -9.19
N GLY A 80 3.46 8.08 -9.54
CA GLY A 80 3.15 6.99 -8.62
C GLY A 80 2.18 7.42 -7.50
N VAL A 81 2.02 6.56 -6.51
CA VAL A 81 1.11 6.70 -5.36
C VAL A 81 1.93 6.87 -4.10
N SER A 82 1.78 8.01 -3.41
CA SER A 82 2.43 8.26 -2.13
C SER A 82 1.59 7.75 -0.96
N HIS A 83 2.19 7.66 0.21
CA HIS A 83 1.48 7.31 1.45
C HIS A 83 0.32 8.27 1.75
N MET A 84 0.48 9.55 1.41
CA MET A 84 -0.59 10.55 1.55
C MET A 84 -1.73 10.34 0.55
N ASP A 85 -1.44 9.80 -0.64
CA ASP A 85 -2.50 9.46 -1.60
C ASP A 85 -3.32 8.25 -1.12
N LEU A 86 -2.72 7.30 -0.41
CA LEU A 86 -3.44 6.14 0.13
C LEU A 86 -4.56 6.53 1.11
N ILE A 87 -4.41 7.63 1.82
CA ILE A 87 -5.44 8.16 2.75
C ILE A 87 -6.29 9.28 2.14
N ASP A 88 -6.22 9.45 0.83
CA ASP A 88 -6.92 10.53 0.10
C ASP A 88 -6.68 11.94 0.68
N PHE A 89 -5.48 12.19 1.20
CA PHE A 89 -5.15 13.48 1.83
C PHE A 89 -5.35 14.66 0.89
N ARG A 90 -5.13 14.46 -0.41
CA ARG A 90 -5.26 15.50 -1.43
C ARG A 90 -6.69 15.71 -1.91
N ARG A 91 -7.57 14.75 -1.68
CA ARG A 91 -8.98 14.75 -2.13
C ARG A 91 -9.13 15.06 -3.63
N ARG A 92 -8.25 14.48 -4.43
CA ARG A 92 -8.26 14.63 -5.89
C ARG A 92 -7.53 13.48 -6.57
N PRO A 93 -8.05 13.02 -7.74
CA PRO A 93 -7.42 11.96 -8.49
C PRO A 93 -6.05 12.34 -9.06
N LEU A 94 -5.22 11.33 -9.27
CA LEU A 94 -3.98 11.46 -10.03
C LEU A 94 -4.30 11.49 -11.53
N ARG A 95 -3.70 12.43 -12.25
CA ARG A 95 -3.92 12.58 -13.69
C ARG A 95 -2.60 12.61 -14.44
N SER A 96 -2.52 11.88 -15.56
CA SER A 96 -1.36 11.86 -16.44
C SER A 96 -1.78 11.49 -17.86
N ARG A 97 -1.44 12.33 -18.84
CA ARG A 97 -1.65 12.06 -20.27
C ARG A 97 -3.06 11.55 -20.61
N GLY A 98 -4.10 12.16 -20.05
CA GLY A 98 -5.49 11.77 -20.28
C GLY A 98 -5.97 10.57 -19.45
N GLN A 99 -5.10 9.92 -18.69
CA GLN A 99 -5.47 8.89 -17.74
C GLN A 99 -5.74 9.47 -16.36
N THR A 100 -6.67 8.87 -15.65
CA THR A 100 -7.02 9.23 -14.26
C THR A 100 -6.96 7.99 -13.39
N TRP A 101 -6.44 8.13 -12.19
CA TRP A 101 -6.47 7.13 -11.14
C TRP A 101 -6.91 7.79 -9.83
N ASP A 102 -7.89 7.21 -9.17
CA ASP A 102 -8.44 7.71 -7.91
C ASP A 102 -8.34 6.62 -6.86
N ILE A 103 -7.90 6.98 -5.66
CA ILE A 103 -7.82 6.04 -4.53
C ILE A 103 -9.21 5.59 -4.08
N VAL A 104 -10.22 6.47 -4.19
CA VAL A 104 -11.60 6.13 -3.85
C VAL A 104 -12.12 5.03 -4.76
N ASP A 105 -11.87 5.13 -6.07
CA ASP A 105 -12.24 4.09 -7.04
C ASP A 105 -11.51 2.76 -6.73
N ALA A 106 -10.23 2.84 -6.35
CA ALA A 106 -9.45 1.66 -5.94
C ALA A 106 -10.05 0.98 -4.69
N TYR A 107 -10.50 1.76 -3.71
CA TYR A 107 -11.18 1.23 -2.53
C TYR A 107 -12.56 0.65 -2.87
N VAL A 108 -13.32 1.30 -3.74
CA VAL A 108 -14.62 0.78 -4.21
C VAL A 108 -14.43 -0.57 -4.92
N GLN A 109 -13.42 -0.67 -5.78
CA GLN A 109 -13.08 -1.93 -6.45
C GLN A 109 -12.69 -3.01 -5.45
N MET A 110 -11.84 -2.68 -4.46
CA MET A 110 -11.45 -3.62 -3.39
C MET A 110 -12.67 -4.17 -2.65
N VAL A 111 -13.62 -3.31 -2.27
CA VAL A 111 -14.86 -3.73 -1.60
C VAL A 111 -15.72 -4.61 -2.50
N ALA A 112 -15.82 -4.28 -3.78
CA ALA A 112 -16.56 -5.10 -4.75
C ALA A 112 -15.95 -6.50 -4.91
N GLU A 113 -14.62 -6.60 -4.96
CA GLU A 113 -13.91 -7.88 -5.02
C GLU A 113 -14.08 -8.72 -3.74
N LEU A 114 -14.09 -8.08 -2.56
CA LEU A 114 -14.38 -8.76 -1.29
C LEU A 114 -15.82 -9.27 -1.26
N LYS A 115 -16.78 -8.47 -1.72
CA LYS A 115 -18.19 -8.89 -1.82
C LYS A 115 -18.35 -10.09 -2.77
N GLN A 116 -17.67 -10.06 -3.92
CA GLN A 116 -17.68 -11.19 -4.85
C GLN A 116 -17.09 -12.45 -4.23
N ALA A 117 -16.01 -12.34 -3.46
CA ALA A 117 -15.39 -13.47 -2.77
C ALA A 117 -16.33 -14.06 -1.70
N GLU A 118 -17.07 -13.22 -0.99
CA GLU A 118 -18.12 -13.62 -0.04
C GLU A 118 -19.25 -14.37 -0.75
N ASP A 119 -19.81 -13.79 -1.83
CA ASP A 119 -20.92 -14.37 -2.59
C ASP A 119 -20.55 -15.69 -3.27
N SER A 120 -19.27 -15.90 -3.60
CA SER A 120 -18.76 -17.15 -4.19
C SER A 120 -18.38 -18.22 -3.17
N GLY A 121 -18.54 -17.94 -1.88
CA GLY A 121 -18.19 -18.87 -0.80
C GLY A 121 -16.69 -19.10 -0.60
N VAL A 122 -15.85 -18.21 -1.13
CA VAL A 122 -14.39 -18.21 -0.89
C VAL A 122 -14.08 -17.72 0.53
N ILE A 123 -14.96 -16.89 1.06
CA ILE A 123 -14.95 -16.45 2.47
C ILE A 123 -16.03 -17.25 3.20
N PRO A 124 -15.68 -17.93 4.28
CA PRO A 124 -16.65 -18.71 5.05
C PRO A 124 -17.67 -17.83 5.77
#